data_f480d919a64b3f9675ad8b9905d79598
#
_entry.id   f480d919a64b3f9675ad8b9905d79598
#
_cell.length_a   1.000
_cell.length_b   1.000
_cell.length_c   1.000
_cell.angle_alpha   90.00
_cell.angle_beta   90.00
_cell.angle_gamma   90.00
#
_symmetry.space_group_name_H-M   'P 1'
#
loop_
_entity.id
_entity.type
_entity.pdbx_description
1 polymer ?
#
loop_
_entity_poly.entity_id
_entity_poly.type
_entity_poly.pdbx_seq_one_letter_code
_entity_poly.pdbx_strand_id
1 'polypeptide(L)'
;MMIRYFLLSASTIILLLIITFPMRGVVKLSEVDNIFIAQEISGFWWNAQFKNTYLVSKKLGNLSIKLDPSLLPRGQLGFDLELVGPELNLDGKVGISLFGNYAVEHLNISYKPLKKISSSQVISQTLSSFKGHIDYIYFNNSGCLNSYGEGKGELLDDFGIFTRNLALDINLRCKEQSLELRFASLRSSLLEGEIIITPNFEYNLEARSQRISRKIRELSKLNFKSEPALKVSGRLSDLIDYL
;
A
#
# COMPACT_ATOMS: atom_id res chain seq x y z
N MET A 1 -14.10 35.93 38.77
CA MET A 1 -13.71 34.56 39.15
C MET A 1 -14.56 33.49 38.47
N MET A 2 -15.86 33.57 38.42
CA MET A 2 -16.76 32.55 37.80
C MET A 2 -16.42 32.17 36.34
N ILE A 3 -16.08 33.12 35.48
CA ILE A 3 -15.76 32.86 34.05
C ILE A 3 -14.53 31.93 33.91
N ARG A 4 -13.52 32.07 34.75
CA ARG A 4 -12.32 31.21 34.70
C ARG A 4 -12.64 29.76 35.07
N TYR A 5 -13.47 29.52 36.07
CA TYR A 5 -13.91 28.17 36.44
C TYR A 5 -14.79 27.52 35.36
N PHE A 6 -15.65 28.33 34.73
CA PHE A 6 -16.48 27.89 33.62
C PHE A 6 -15.62 27.46 32.41
N LEU A 7 -14.63 28.27 32.04
CA LEU A 7 -13.70 27.95 30.93
C LEU A 7 -12.88 26.71 31.23
N LEU A 8 -12.38 26.55 32.46
CA LEU A 8 -11.64 25.35 32.86
C LEU A 8 -12.55 24.11 32.82
N SER A 9 -13.77 24.19 33.34
CA SER A 9 -14.72 23.07 33.29
C SER A 9 -15.09 22.72 31.86
N ALA A 10 -15.38 23.69 31.01
CA ALA A 10 -15.68 23.46 29.60
C ALA A 10 -14.49 22.81 28.84
N SER A 11 -13.28 23.33 29.08
CA SER A 11 -12.05 22.74 28.49
C SER A 11 -11.82 21.30 28.92
N THR A 12 -12.04 20.99 30.20
CA THR A 12 -11.91 19.63 30.72
C THR A 12 -12.93 18.67 30.10
N ILE A 13 -14.18 19.12 29.95
CA ILE A 13 -15.24 18.32 29.31
C ILE A 13 -14.88 18.03 27.84
N ILE A 14 -14.45 19.05 27.10
CA ILE A 14 -14.04 18.90 25.70
C ILE A 14 -12.87 17.91 25.59
N LEU A 15 -11.87 18.04 26.46
CA LEU A 15 -10.72 17.13 26.48
C LEU A 15 -11.15 15.67 26.75
N LEU A 16 -12.04 15.47 27.72
CA LEU A 16 -12.58 14.15 28.02
C LEU A 16 -13.37 13.58 26.82
N LEU A 17 -14.17 14.38 26.15
CA LEU A 17 -14.91 13.97 24.96
C LEU A 17 -13.95 13.56 23.84
N ILE A 18 -12.88 14.32 23.61
CA ILE A 18 -11.86 13.97 22.61
C ILE A 18 -11.20 12.64 22.97
N ILE A 19 -10.75 12.46 24.22
CA ILE A 19 -10.05 11.24 24.66
C ILE A 19 -10.96 10.01 24.59
N THR A 20 -12.24 10.15 24.93
CA THR A 20 -13.18 9.03 24.98
C THR A 20 -13.96 8.82 23.68
N PHE A 21 -13.61 9.56 22.61
CA PHE A 21 -14.35 9.47 21.36
C PHE A 21 -14.16 8.07 20.71
N PRO A 22 -15.26 7.33 20.47
CA PRO A 22 -15.17 5.96 19.97
C PRO A 22 -14.77 5.93 18.50
N MET A 23 -13.92 4.97 18.12
CA MET A 23 -13.46 4.82 16.73
C MET A 23 -14.59 4.62 15.72
N ARG A 24 -15.69 3.97 16.11
CA ARG A 24 -16.89 3.85 15.27
C ARG A 24 -17.44 5.20 14.82
N GLY A 25 -17.37 6.21 15.70
CA GLY A 25 -17.78 7.58 15.37
C GLY A 25 -16.87 8.21 14.34
N VAL A 26 -15.55 8.01 14.46
CA VAL A 26 -14.56 8.50 13.47
C VAL A 26 -14.83 7.92 12.09
N VAL A 27 -14.98 6.60 12.00
CA VAL A 27 -15.23 5.89 10.72
C VAL A 27 -16.51 6.40 10.05
N LYS A 28 -17.60 6.57 10.79
CA LYS A 28 -18.85 7.11 10.24
C LYS A 28 -18.74 8.55 9.73
N LEU A 29 -17.94 9.39 10.41
CA LEU A 29 -17.74 10.78 10.02
C LEU A 29 -16.82 10.92 8.79
N SER A 30 -15.93 9.97 8.56
CA SER A 30 -14.96 9.99 7.46
C SER A 30 -15.47 9.40 6.15
N GLU A 31 -16.70 8.82 6.13
CA GLU A 31 -17.30 8.17 4.96
C GLU A 31 -16.44 7.05 4.33
N VAL A 32 -15.49 6.50 5.10
CA VAL A 32 -14.56 5.44 4.64
C VAL A 32 -15.26 4.09 4.53
N ASP A 33 -16.42 3.94 5.15
CA ASP A 33 -17.25 2.71 5.17
C ASP A 33 -17.66 2.23 3.77
N ASN A 34 -17.59 3.07 2.75
CA ASN A 34 -17.91 2.68 1.38
C ASN A 34 -16.81 1.80 0.74
N ILE A 35 -15.56 1.94 1.18
CA ILE A 35 -14.40 1.24 0.60
C ILE A 35 -13.85 0.21 1.60
N PHE A 36 -13.84 0.57 2.88
CA PHE A 36 -13.28 -0.23 3.96
C PHE A 36 -14.39 -0.64 4.94
N ILE A 37 -14.70 -1.93 4.97
CA ILE A 37 -15.76 -2.50 5.80
C ILE A 37 -15.13 -3.33 6.90
N ALA A 38 -15.54 -3.12 8.15
CA ALA A 38 -15.17 -3.95 9.29
C ALA A 38 -16.43 -4.52 9.96
N GLN A 39 -16.44 -5.81 10.26
CA GLN A 39 -17.58 -6.43 10.94
C GLN A 39 -17.72 -5.94 12.39
N GLU A 40 -16.59 -5.74 13.05
CA GLU A 40 -16.55 -5.25 14.42
C GLU A 40 -15.47 -4.16 14.54
N ILE A 41 -15.86 -3.00 15.08
CA ILE A 41 -14.96 -1.91 15.40
C ILE A 41 -15.03 -1.68 16.90
N SER A 42 -13.91 -1.73 17.59
CA SER A 42 -13.82 -1.53 19.04
C SER A 42 -12.69 -0.57 19.39
N GLY A 43 -12.79 0.01 20.58
CA GLY A 43 -11.80 0.95 21.10
C GLY A 43 -12.06 2.41 20.72
N PHE A 44 -11.05 3.23 21.00
CA PHE A 44 -11.06 4.67 20.80
C PHE A 44 -10.17 5.04 19.62
N TRP A 45 -10.27 6.29 19.13
CA TRP A 45 -9.50 6.77 17.98
C TRP A 45 -7.97 6.62 18.14
N TRP A 46 -7.46 6.60 19.36
CA TRP A 46 -6.05 6.42 19.70
C TRP A 46 -5.63 4.97 19.96
N ASN A 47 -6.59 4.06 20.11
CA ASN A 47 -6.35 2.62 20.25
C ASN A 47 -7.59 1.87 19.77
N ALA A 48 -7.58 1.45 18.52
CA ALA A 48 -8.70 0.83 17.84
C ALA A 48 -8.36 -0.54 17.29
N GLN A 49 -9.35 -1.40 17.27
CA GLN A 49 -9.28 -2.73 16.66
C GLN A 49 -10.46 -2.91 15.71
N PHE A 50 -10.14 -3.37 14.51
CA PHE A 50 -11.09 -3.69 13.47
C PHE A 50 -10.98 -5.18 13.18
N LYS A 51 -12.05 -5.94 13.41
CA LYS A 51 -12.05 -7.37 13.14
C LYS A 51 -12.75 -7.68 11.84
N ASN A 52 -12.21 -8.69 11.14
CA ASN A 52 -12.73 -9.14 9.85
C ASN A 52 -12.95 -7.96 8.90
N THR A 53 -11.86 -7.27 8.58
CA THR A 53 -11.90 -6.15 7.66
C THR A 53 -11.90 -6.62 6.21
N TYR A 54 -12.60 -5.86 5.37
CA TYR A 54 -12.69 -6.08 3.94
C TYR A 54 -12.36 -4.77 3.21
N LEU A 55 -11.61 -4.86 2.13
CA LEU A 55 -11.42 -3.79 1.16
C LEU A 55 -12.23 -4.17 -0.07
N VAL A 56 -13.30 -3.42 -0.35
CA VAL A 56 -14.29 -3.79 -1.37
C VAL A 56 -14.86 -5.19 -1.07
N SER A 57 -14.42 -6.23 -1.77
CA SER A 57 -14.86 -7.62 -1.58
C SER A 57 -13.79 -8.54 -1.00
N LYS A 58 -12.54 -8.07 -0.89
CA LYS A 58 -11.40 -8.90 -0.45
C LYS A 58 -11.20 -8.82 1.05
N LYS A 59 -11.14 -9.99 1.68
CA LYS A 59 -10.88 -10.09 3.12
C LYS A 59 -9.42 -9.72 3.42
N LEU A 60 -9.22 -8.63 4.18
CA LEU A 60 -7.90 -8.18 4.63
C LEU A 60 -7.48 -8.87 5.93
N GLY A 61 -8.40 -9.06 6.88
CA GLY A 61 -8.10 -9.65 8.18
C GLY A 61 -8.44 -8.72 9.35
N ASN A 62 -7.60 -8.72 10.38
CA ASN A 62 -7.77 -7.88 11.56
C ASN A 62 -6.76 -6.72 11.52
N LEU A 63 -7.25 -5.49 11.66
CA LEU A 63 -6.43 -4.28 11.71
C LEU A 63 -6.43 -3.72 13.13
N SER A 64 -5.24 -3.46 13.67
CA SER A 64 -5.01 -2.75 14.92
C SER A 64 -4.34 -1.41 14.64
N ILE A 65 -4.82 -0.36 15.30
CA ILE A 65 -4.28 1.00 15.19
C ILE A 65 -4.03 1.49 16.59
N LYS A 66 -2.81 1.95 16.88
CA LYS A 66 -2.43 2.54 18.17
C LYS A 66 -1.71 3.86 17.96
N LEU A 67 -2.07 4.87 18.74
CA LEU A 67 -1.35 6.15 18.75
C LEU A 67 0.09 5.94 19.23
N ASP A 68 1.05 6.39 18.44
CA ASP A 68 2.46 6.44 18.81
C ASP A 68 2.87 7.90 19.11
N PRO A 69 3.08 8.25 20.36
CA PRO A 69 3.45 9.61 20.75
C PRO A 69 4.88 10.00 20.35
N SER A 70 5.70 9.07 19.85
CA SER A 70 7.12 9.32 19.51
C SER A 70 7.27 10.32 18.34
N LEU A 71 6.24 10.48 17.50
CA LEU A 71 6.23 11.42 16.38
C LEU A 71 5.71 12.82 16.76
N LEU A 72 5.11 12.99 17.95
CA LEU A 72 4.62 14.30 18.41
C LEU A 72 5.69 15.40 18.44
N PRO A 73 6.95 15.16 18.87
CA PRO A 73 8.00 16.18 18.82
C PRO A 73 8.30 16.70 17.41
N ARG A 74 7.95 15.92 16.38
CA ARG A 74 8.09 16.30 14.96
C ARG A 74 6.86 17.02 14.43
N GLY A 75 5.86 17.32 15.28
CA GLY A 75 4.59 17.91 14.88
C GLY A 75 3.67 16.97 14.11
N GLN A 76 3.83 15.67 14.31
CA GLN A 76 3.04 14.63 13.64
C GLN A 76 2.28 13.77 14.65
N LEU A 77 1.04 13.44 14.34
CA LEU A 77 0.31 12.37 15.01
C LEU A 77 0.73 11.04 14.39
N GLY A 78 1.41 10.23 15.19
CA GLY A 78 1.88 8.91 14.78
C GLY A 78 0.92 7.80 15.17
N PHE A 79 0.83 6.78 14.32
CA PHE A 79 0.05 5.58 14.60
C PHE A 79 0.86 4.34 14.23
N ASP A 80 0.94 3.39 15.15
CA ASP A 80 1.35 2.03 14.83
C ASP A 80 0.18 1.31 14.19
N LEU A 81 0.42 0.71 13.01
CA LEU A 81 -0.54 -0.07 12.26
C LEU A 81 -0.09 -1.53 12.24
N GLU A 82 -1.00 -2.44 12.53
CA GLU A 82 -0.79 -3.88 12.39
C GLU A 82 -2.00 -4.52 11.72
N LEU A 83 -1.80 -5.09 10.55
CA LEU A 83 -2.80 -5.88 9.83
C LEU A 83 -2.35 -7.33 9.79
N VAL A 84 -3.19 -8.20 10.35
CA VAL A 84 -2.97 -9.64 10.31
C VAL A 84 -4.10 -10.29 9.53
N GLY A 85 -3.80 -10.75 8.34
CA GLY A 85 -4.76 -11.32 7.42
C GLY A 85 -4.35 -12.67 6.85
N PRO A 86 -5.27 -13.31 6.12
CA PRO A 86 -5.01 -14.63 5.54
C PRO A 86 -3.99 -14.58 4.41
N GLU A 87 -3.93 -13.49 3.65
CA GLU A 87 -3.04 -13.31 2.51
C GLU A 87 -2.06 -12.15 2.69
N LEU A 88 -2.45 -11.12 3.45
CA LEU A 88 -1.68 -9.90 3.65
C LEU A 88 -1.42 -9.67 5.13
N ASN A 89 -0.15 -9.58 5.50
CA ASN A 89 0.28 -9.08 6.80
C ASN A 89 1.07 -7.79 6.58
N LEU A 90 0.80 -6.81 7.42
CA LEU A 90 1.44 -5.50 7.35
C LEU A 90 1.63 -4.99 8.77
N ASP A 91 2.81 -4.50 9.07
CA ASP A 91 3.12 -3.80 10.31
C ASP A 91 4.01 -2.60 10.02
N GLY A 92 3.77 -1.48 10.69
CA GLY A 92 4.53 -0.26 10.47
C GLY A 92 3.94 0.95 11.16
N LYS A 93 4.51 2.11 10.88
CA LYS A 93 4.10 3.39 11.46
C LYS A 93 3.63 4.35 10.38
N VAL A 94 2.58 5.09 10.69
CA VAL A 94 2.08 6.18 9.84
C VAL A 94 2.04 7.46 10.67
N GLY A 95 2.61 8.53 10.14
CA GLY A 95 2.57 9.87 10.72
C GLY A 95 1.74 10.83 9.87
N ILE A 96 0.90 11.62 10.50
CA ILE A 96 0.09 12.65 9.85
C ILE A 96 0.38 13.99 10.52
N SER A 97 0.87 14.96 9.75
CA SER A 97 1.09 16.33 10.22
C SER A 97 -0.15 17.18 9.98
N LEU A 98 -0.38 18.14 10.88
CA LEU A 98 -1.40 19.18 10.72
C LEU A 98 -1.21 20.05 9.45
N PHE A 99 -0.01 20.05 8.89
CA PHE A 99 0.34 20.81 7.68
C PHE A 99 0.23 19.99 6.37
N GLY A 100 -0.42 18.83 6.41
CA GLY A 100 -0.62 17.99 5.22
C GLY A 100 0.61 17.17 4.80
N ASN A 101 1.58 16.97 5.71
CA ASN A 101 2.66 16.03 5.46
C ASN A 101 2.29 14.65 6.01
N TYR A 102 2.65 13.61 5.27
CA TYR A 102 2.42 12.22 5.65
C TYR A 102 3.76 11.51 5.70
N ALA A 103 3.90 10.62 6.64
CA ALA A 103 5.07 9.76 6.80
C ALA A 103 4.63 8.30 6.93
N VAL A 104 5.36 7.40 6.30
CA VAL A 104 5.28 5.96 6.55
C VAL A 104 6.68 5.54 6.99
N GLU A 105 6.81 4.88 8.12
CA GLU A 105 8.10 4.45 8.66
C GLU A 105 8.05 2.98 9.07
N HIS A 106 9.13 2.26 8.81
CA HIS A 106 9.33 0.86 9.21
C HIS A 106 8.18 -0.08 8.82
N LEU A 107 7.65 0.09 7.58
CA LEU A 107 6.56 -0.72 7.09
C LEU A 107 7.06 -2.05 6.55
N ASN A 108 6.67 -3.14 7.19
CA ASN A 108 6.88 -4.49 6.72
C ASN A 108 5.61 -4.99 6.03
N ILE A 109 5.77 -5.57 4.86
CA ILE A 109 4.67 -6.10 4.06
C ILE A 109 4.98 -7.55 3.73
N SER A 110 4.05 -8.45 4.00
CA SER A 110 4.14 -9.84 3.56
C SER A 110 2.82 -10.25 2.92
N TYR A 111 2.87 -10.59 1.65
CA TYR A 111 1.73 -11.06 0.87
C TYR A 111 1.97 -12.48 0.39
N LYS A 112 0.98 -13.36 0.60
CA LYS A 112 0.98 -14.73 0.11
C LYS A 112 -0.45 -15.16 -0.20
N PRO A 113 -0.82 -15.33 -1.47
CA PRO A 113 -2.18 -15.74 -1.83
C PRO A 113 -2.49 -17.17 -1.34
N LEU A 114 -3.72 -17.37 -0.86
CA LEU A 114 -4.17 -18.66 -0.29
C LEU A 114 -4.48 -19.73 -1.35
N LYS A 115 -4.83 -19.33 -2.57
CA LYS A 115 -5.25 -20.28 -3.61
C LYS A 115 -4.65 -19.91 -4.97
N LYS A 116 -4.26 -20.95 -5.73
CA LYS A 116 -4.22 -20.88 -7.18
C LYS A 116 -5.66 -20.74 -7.68
N ILE A 117 -6.05 -19.56 -8.10
CA ILE A 117 -7.39 -19.30 -8.63
C ILE A 117 -7.47 -19.87 -10.04
N SER A 118 -8.57 -20.51 -10.34
CA SER A 118 -8.83 -21.16 -11.64
C SER A 118 -8.80 -20.15 -12.80
N SER A 119 -8.43 -20.63 -13.94
CA SER A 119 -8.01 -20.08 -15.23
C SER A 119 -8.64 -18.84 -15.86
N SER A 120 -9.46 -18.04 -15.17
CA SER A 120 -10.15 -16.89 -15.78
C SER A 120 -9.69 -15.49 -15.36
N GLN A 121 -8.78 -15.37 -14.37
CA GLN A 121 -8.26 -14.08 -13.91
C GLN A 121 -6.75 -14.00 -14.06
N VAL A 122 -6.32 -13.55 -15.21
CA VAL A 122 -4.93 -13.65 -15.73
C VAL A 122 -3.91 -12.84 -14.93
N ILE A 123 -4.28 -11.75 -14.26
CA ILE A 123 -3.31 -10.84 -13.63
C ILE A 123 -3.03 -11.15 -12.16
N SER A 124 -4.01 -11.67 -11.41
CA SER A 124 -3.86 -11.95 -9.98
C SER A 124 -3.08 -13.24 -9.67
N GLN A 125 -2.83 -14.08 -10.67
CA GLN A 125 -2.20 -15.39 -10.53
C GLN A 125 -0.68 -15.36 -10.67
N THR A 126 -0.12 -14.25 -11.11
CA THR A 126 1.31 -14.15 -11.42
C THR A 126 2.19 -13.94 -10.18
N LEU A 127 1.68 -13.27 -9.14
CA LEU A 127 2.45 -13.02 -7.93
C LEU A 127 2.18 -14.11 -6.88
N SER A 128 3.16 -14.99 -6.67
CA SER A 128 3.04 -16.11 -5.71
C SER A 128 3.40 -15.72 -4.29
N SER A 129 4.28 -14.74 -4.12
CA SER A 129 4.60 -14.18 -2.82
C SER A 129 5.30 -12.83 -2.99
N PHE A 130 5.13 -11.98 -1.99
CA PHE A 130 5.85 -10.72 -1.87
C PHE A 130 6.22 -10.47 -0.42
N LYS A 131 7.45 -10.05 -0.18
CA LYS A 131 7.92 -9.51 1.10
C LYS A 131 8.66 -8.22 0.84
N GLY A 132 8.28 -7.17 1.55
CA GLY A 132 8.91 -5.86 1.43
C GLY A 132 9.13 -5.23 2.79
N HIS A 133 10.14 -4.40 2.86
CA HIS A 133 10.43 -3.52 3.98
C HIS A 133 10.61 -2.11 3.44
N ILE A 134 9.85 -1.18 3.99
CA ILE A 134 9.95 0.23 3.68
C ILE A 134 10.48 0.93 4.92
N ASP A 135 11.69 1.45 4.85
CA ASP A 135 12.28 2.17 5.97
C ASP A 135 11.54 3.46 6.22
N TYR A 136 11.29 4.21 5.15
CA TYR A 136 10.49 5.45 5.21
C TYR A 136 9.95 5.87 3.84
N ILE A 137 8.81 6.56 3.88
CA ILE A 137 8.27 7.36 2.78
C ILE A 137 7.74 8.65 3.37
N TYR A 138 8.16 9.79 2.84
CA TYR A 138 7.66 11.11 3.22
C TYR A 138 6.94 11.76 2.05
N PHE A 139 5.72 12.20 2.31
CA PHE A 139 4.88 12.91 1.35
C PHE A 139 4.51 14.29 1.88
N ASN A 140 4.32 15.22 0.96
CA ASN A 140 3.60 16.47 1.20
C ASN A 140 2.54 16.69 0.12
N ASN A 141 1.92 17.87 0.13
CA ASN A 141 0.90 18.23 -0.86
C ASN A 141 1.42 18.26 -2.31
N SER A 142 2.73 18.33 -2.51
CA SER A 142 3.36 18.33 -3.85
C SER A 142 3.73 16.91 -4.31
N GLY A 143 3.69 15.91 -3.43
CA GLY A 143 4.01 14.54 -3.74
C GLY A 143 5.10 13.91 -2.87
N CYS A 144 5.79 12.92 -3.40
CA CYS A 144 6.84 12.17 -2.72
C CYS A 144 8.10 13.02 -2.54
N LEU A 145 8.54 13.22 -1.29
CA LEU A 145 9.74 13.98 -0.96
C LEU A 145 10.98 13.11 -0.88
N ASN A 146 10.88 12.01 -0.16
CA ASN A 146 11.95 11.07 0.07
C ASN A 146 11.38 9.70 0.41
N SER A 147 12.03 8.63 -0.06
CA SER A 147 11.64 7.27 0.28
C SER A 147 12.82 6.32 0.14
N TYR A 148 12.79 5.28 0.94
CA TYR A 148 13.67 4.14 0.82
C TYR A 148 12.91 2.88 1.24
N GLY A 149 12.99 1.85 0.40
CA GLY A 149 12.38 0.56 0.69
C GLY A 149 12.84 -0.49 -0.30
N GLU A 150 12.83 -1.73 0.15
CA GLU A 150 13.26 -2.90 -0.60
C GLU A 150 12.21 -4.00 -0.49
N GLY A 151 12.14 -4.85 -1.49
CA GLY A 151 11.27 -6.01 -1.48
C GLY A 151 11.76 -7.14 -2.35
N LYS A 152 11.20 -8.31 -2.08
CA LYS A 152 11.41 -9.51 -2.91
C LYS A 152 10.06 -10.10 -3.24
N GLY A 153 9.87 -10.43 -4.52
CA GLY A 153 8.67 -11.09 -5.02
C GLY A 153 9.00 -12.36 -5.77
N GLU A 154 8.02 -13.23 -5.88
CA GLU A 154 8.09 -14.40 -6.75
C GLU A 154 6.90 -14.37 -7.69
N LEU A 155 7.17 -14.48 -8.99
CA LEU A 155 6.16 -14.66 -10.03
C LEU A 155 6.06 -16.14 -10.40
N LEU A 156 4.85 -16.66 -10.45
CA LEU A 156 4.58 -17.99 -11.01
C LEU A 156 4.57 -17.92 -12.53
N ASP A 157 5.12 -18.92 -13.16
CA ASP A 157 5.06 -19.09 -14.61
C ASP A 157 3.93 -20.04 -15.01
N ASP A 158 2.70 -19.60 -14.88
CA ASP A 158 1.54 -20.38 -15.30
C ASP A 158 1.39 -20.45 -16.84
N PHE A 159 2.15 -19.64 -17.58
CA PHE A 159 2.10 -19.59 -19.05
C PHE A 159 3.24 -20.33 -19.74
N GLY A 160 4.17 -20.95 -18.99
CA GLY A 160 5.36 -21.60 -19.57
C GLY A 160 6.29 -20.62 -20.31
N ILE A 161 6.21 -19.30 -19.97
CA ILE A 161 7.09 -18.26 -20.52
C ILE A 161 8.47 -18.38 -19.87
N PHE A 162 8.50 -18.66 -18.58
CA PHE A 162 9.71 -18.90 -17.81
C PHE A 162 9.77 -20.38 -17.43
N THR A 163 10.94 -20.95 -17.40
CA THR A 163 11.14 -22.38 -17.06
C THR A 163 11.05 -22.66 -15.55
N ARG A 164 10.94 -21.62 -14.73
CA ARG A 164 10.88 -21.68 -13.26
C ARG A 164 10.25 -20.40 -12.73
N ASN A 165 9.79 -20.42 -11.47
CA ASN A 165 9.38 -19.22 -10.76
C ASN A 165 10.46 -18.14 -10.85
N LEU A 166 10.03 -16.92 -11.13
CA LEU A 166 10.91 -15.78 -11.30
C LEU A 166 10.99 -14.99 -10.01
N ALA A 167 12.17 -14.98 -9.39
CA ALA A 167 12.41 -14.13 -8.24
C ALA A 167 12.72 -12.70 -8.70
N LEU A 168 12.07 -11.72 -8.07
CA LEU A 168 12.20 -10.30 -8.34
C LEU A 168 12.80 -9.57 -7.14
N ASP A 169 13.75 -8.68 -7.39
CA ASP A 169 14.13 -7.62 -6.47
C ASP A 169 13.33 -6.37 -6.79
N ILE A 170 12.86 -5.70 -5.75
CA ILE A 170 12.01 -4.52 -5.84
C ILE A 170 12.64 -3.42 -5.00
N ASN A 171 12.76 -2.22 -5.58
CA ASN A 171 13.31 -1.03 -4.91
C ASN A 171 12.32 0.13 -5.02
N LEU A 172 12.13 0.83 -3.92
CA LEU A 172 11.23 1.96 -3.81
C LEU A 172 12.02 3.26 -3.57
N ARG A 173 11.71 4.30 -4.33
CA ARG A 173 12.31 5.62 -4.17
C ARG A 173 11.40 6.73 -4.66
N CYS A 174 11.60 7.95 -4.17
CA CYS A 174 11.01 9.14 -4.77
C CYS A 174 11.83 9.62 -5.97
N LYS A 175 11.14 10.00 -7.03
CA LYS A 175 11.72 10.65 -8.21
C LYS A 175 10.73 11.70 -8.73
N GLU A 176 11.18 12.95 -8.85
CA GLU A 176 10.37 14.05 -9.39
C GLU A 176 8.97 14.16 -8.76
N GLN A 177 8.91 14.12 -7.41
CA GLN A 177 7.69 14.15 -6.60
C GLN A 177 6.77 12.93 -6.77
N SER A 178 7.14 11.95 -7.58
CA SER A 178 6.43 10.70 -7.78
C SER A 178 7.09 9.58 -6.98
N LEU A 179 6.32 8.57 -6.60
CA LEU A 179 6.85 7.35 -6.00
C LEU A 179 7.19 6.37 -7.12
N GLU A 180 8.47 6.03 -7.25
CA GLU A 180 8.96 5.08 -8.23
C GLU A 180 9.26 3.74 -7.55
N LEU A 181 8.68 2.68 -8.07
CA LEU A 181 8.91 1.30 -7.68
C LEU A 181 9.55 0.57 -8.85
N ARG A 182 10.82 0.22 -8.73
CA ARG A 182 11.55 -0.55 -9.73
C ARG A 182 11.62 -2.02 -9.34
N PHE A 183 11.41 -2.88 -10.31
CA PHE A 183 11.56 -4.32 -10.13
C PHE A 183 12.43 -4.92 -11.23
N ALA A 184 13.26 -5.89 -10.84
CA ALA A 184 14.11 -6.62 -11.76
C ALA A 184 14.24 -8.07 -11.32
N SER A 185 14.38 -8.97 -12.30
CA SER A 185 14.64 -10.38 -12.00
C SER A 185 16.06 -10.59 -11.50
N LEU A 186 16.20 -11.38 -10.42
CA LEU A 186 17.50 -11.73 -9.80
C LEU A 186 18.44 -12.49 -10.74
N ARG A 187 17.93 -13.15 -11.74
CA ARG A 187 18.73 -13.96 -12.69
C ARG A 187 18.53 -13.44 -14.10
N SER A 188 19.46 -12.60 -14.55
CA SER A 188 19.49 -12.02 -15.89
C SER A 188 18.28 -11.11 -16.19
N SER A 189 18.40 -10.22 -17.14
CA SER A 189 17.40 -9.26 -17.63
C SER A 189 16.14 -9.91 -18.24
N LEU A 190 15.62 -10.99 -17.61
CA LEU A 190 14.42 -11.69 -18.09
C LEU A 190 13.15 -10.85 -17.96
N LEU A 191 13.07 -10.10 -16.87
CA LEU A 191 12.00 -9.16 -16.60
C LEU A 191 12.56 -8.00 -15.79
N GLU A 192 12.30 -6.79 -16.27
CA GLU A 192 12.57 -5.54 -15.56
C GLU A 192 11.45 -4.56 -15.83
N GLY A 193 11.21 -3.66 -14.90
CA GLY A 193 10.21 -2.63 -15.09
C GLY A 193 10.17 -1.64 -13.95
N GLU A 194 9.29 -0.68 -14.14
CA GLU A 194 9.02 0.36 -13.16
C GLU A 194 7.55 0.69 -13.06
N ILE A 195 7.11 1.03 -11.88
CA ILE A 195 5.79 1.60 -11.60
C ILE A 195 6.02 2.99 -11.04
N ILE A 196 5.49 3.99 -11.69
CA ILE A 196 5.53 5.38 -11.23
C ILE A 196 4.15 5.75 -10.74
N ILE A 197 4.04 6.19 -9.48
CA ILE A 197 2.81 6.67 -8.88
C ILE A 197 2.95 8.18 -8.70
N THR A 198 2.11 8.94 -9.41
CA THR A 198 2.10 10.40 -9.37
C THR A 198 1.40 10.93 -8.11
N PRO A 199 1.56 12.22 -7.76
CA PRO A 199 0.84 12.85 -6.66
C PRO A 199 -0.68 12.79 -6.79
N ASN A 200 -1.21 12.65 -8.00
CA ASN A 200 -2.65 12.52 -8.28
C ASN A 200 -3.17 11.08 -8.17
N PHE A 201 -2.36 10.17 -7.62
CA PHE A 201 -2.68 8.74 -7.52
C PHE A 201 -2.93 8.06 -8.86
N GLU A 202 -2.31 8.55 -9.93
CA GLU A 202 -2.24 7.85 -11.21
C GLU A 202 -0.98 6.98 -11.23
N TYR A 203 -1.10 5.80 -11.82
CA TYR A 203 0.05 4.91 -11.97
C TYR A 203 0.40 4.72 -13.45
N ASN A 204 1.69 4.59 -13.72
CA ASN A 204 2.25 4.18 -15.00
C ASN A 204 3.18 2.99 -14.76
N LEU A 205 2.82 1.84 -15.31
CA LEU A 205 3.62 0.64 -15.32
C LEU A 205 4.32 0.51 -16.68
N GLU A 206 5.63 0.38 -16.68
CA GLU A 206 6.39 -0.03 -17.85
C GLU A 206 7.20 -1.28 -17.51
N ALA A 207 7.00 -2.37 -18.25
CA ALA A 207 7.73 -3.62 -18.04
C ALA A 207 8.30 -4.14 -19.36
N ARG A 208 9.52 -4.65 -19.31
CA ARG A 208 10.25 -5.23 -20.46
C ARG A 208 10.67 -6.65 -20.13
N SER A 209 10.52 -7.54 -21.10
CA SER A 209 10.94 -8.93 -20.97
C SER A 209 11.51 -9.43 -22.28
N GLN A 210 12.76 -9.86 -22.26
CA GLN A 210 13.43 -10.42 -23.45
C GLN A 210 12.75 -11.69 -23.98
N ARG A 211 12.20 -12.52 -23.08
CA ARG A 211 11.54 -13.76 -23.51
C ARG A 211 10.18 -13.52 -24.11
N ILE A 212 9.39 -12.62 -23.55
CA ILE A 212 8.10 -12.20 -24.14
C ILE A 212 8.36 -11.60 -25.50
N SER A 213 9.36 -10.74 -25.64
CA SER A 213 9.75 -10.12 -26.90
C SER A 213 10.15 -11.15 -27.95
N ARG A 214 10.88 -12.18 -27.59
CA ARG A 214 11.27 -13.29 -28.49
C ARG A 214 10.05 -14.08 -28.94
N LYS A 215 9.16 -14.47 -28.02
CA LYS A 215 7.97 -15.25 -28.34
C LYS A 215 6.97 -14.48 -29.20
N ILE A 216 6.81 -13.18 -28.97
CA ILE A 216 5.99 -12.30 -29.83
C ILE A 216 6.61 -12.19 -31.23
N ARG A 217 7.93 -12.05 -31.37
CA ARG A 217 8.60 -12.06 -32.69
C ARG A 217 8.38 -13.38 -33.45
N GLU A 218 8.50 -14.50 -32.77
CA GLU A 218 8.26 -15.84 -33.36
C GLU A 218 6.81 -15.99 -33.83
N LEU A 219 5.83 -15.52 -33.04
CA LEU A 219 4.41 -15.62 -33.36
C LEU A 219 3.96 -14.64 -34.45
N SER A 220 4.49 -13.40 -34.42
CA SER A 220 4.00 -12.32 -35.29
C SER A 220 4.76 -12.22 -36.61
N LYS A 221 5.90 -12.90 -36.76
CA LYS A 221 6.85 -12.73 -37.90
C LYS A 221 7.24 -11.24 -38.13
N LEU A 222 7.02 -10.38 -37.16
CA LEU A 222 7.30 -8.96 -37.23
C LEU A 222 8.69 -8.67 -36.69
N ASN A 223 9.47 -7.92 -37.46
CA ASN A 223 10.79 -7.43 -37.04
C ASN A 223 10.60 -6.12 -36.26
N PHE A 224 10.52 -6.20 -34.93
CA PHE A 224 10.53 -5.00 -34.11
C PHE A 224 11.97 -4.44 -34.02
N LYS A 225 12.13 -3.15 -34.31
CA LYS A 225 13.42 -2.45 -34.16
C LYS A 225 13.79 -2.25 -32.67
N SER A 226 12.83 -2.29 -31.74
CA SER A 226 12.99 -2.16 -30.29
C SER A 226 12.29 -3.30 -29.57
N GLU A 227 12.75 -3.63 -28.37
CA GLU A 227 12.06 -4.63 -27.52
C GLU A 227 10.67 -4.09 -27.14
N PRO A 228 9.59 -4.87 -27.34
CA PRO A 228 8.26 -4.45 -26.95
C PRO A 228 8.19 -4.30 -25.44
N ALA A 229 7.80 -3.13 -24.97
CA ALA A 229 7.51 -2.85 -23.56
C ALA A 229 6.00 -2.98 -23.35
N LEU A 230 5.60 -3.65 -22.27
CA LEU A 230 4.24 -3.59 -21.77
C LEU A 230 4.07 -2.25 -21.04
N LYS A 231 3.11 -1.45 -21.49
CA LYS A 231 2.77 -0.18 -20.86
C LYS A 231 1.32 -0.22 -20.41
N VAL A 232 1.08 0.03 -19.13
CA VAL A 232 -0.26 0.11 -18.54
C VAL A 232 -0.31 1.36 -17.69
N SER A 233 -1.37 2.13 -17.81
CA SER A 233 -1.62 3.32 -16.99
C SER A 233 -3.06 3.35 -16.53
N GLY A 234 -3.32 3.96 -15.37
CA GLY A 234 -4.66 4.10 -14.79
C GLY A 234 -4.58 4.85 -13.47
N ARG A 235 -5.70 4.88 -12.75
CA ARG A 235 -5.76 5.40 -11.39
C ARG A 235 -5.61 4.27 -10.38
N LEU A 236 -5.03 4.57 -9.22
CA LEU A 236 -4.93 3.59 -8.13
C LEU A 236 -6.31 3.10 -7.66
N SER A 237 -7.35 3.97 -7.74
CA SER A 237 -8.73 3.56 -7.47
C SER A 237 -9.19 2.39 -8.34
N ASP A 238 -8.79 2.40 -9.61
CA ASP A 238 -9.21 1.38 -10.56
C ASP A 238 -8.58 0.02 -10.24
N LEU A 239 -7.38 0.01 -9.62
CA LEU A 239 -6.74 -1.23 -9.16
C LEU A 239 -7.48 -1.87 -7.98
N ILE A 240 -8.16 -1.07 -7.16
CA ILE A 240 -8.93 -1.57 -6.01
C ILE A 240 -10.11 -2.44 -6.52
N ASP A 241 -10.68 -2.09 -7.65
CA ASP A 241 -11.80 -2.84 -8.25
C ASP A 241 -11.38 -4.21 -8.81
N TYR A 242 -10.08 -4.39 -9.07
CA TYR A 242 -9.49 -5.67 -9.54
C TYR A 242 -8.91 -6.54 -8.42
N LEU A 243 -8.79 -6.00 -7.21
CA LEU A 243 -8.33 -6.73 -6.01
C LEU A 243 -9.48 -7.47 -5.33
#